data_0a05e56a455add04ba03100fc8bb3dbd
#
_entry.id   0a05e56a455add04ba03100fc8bb3dbd
#
_cell.length_a   1.000
_cell.length_b   1.000
_cell.length_c   1.000
_cell.angle_alpha   90.00
_cell.angle_beta   90.00
_cell.angle_gamma   90.00
#
_symmetry.space_group_name_H-M   'P 1'
#
loop_
_entity.id
_entity.type
_entity.pdbx_description
1 polymer ?
#
loop_
_entity_poly.entity_id
_entity_poly.type
_entity_poly.pdbx_seq_one_letter_code
_entity_poly.pdbx_strand_id
1 'polypeptide(L)'
;MQKENKKFQFTYDYFKHFVQNWEKQLSHLKNKKINVLEIGAFEGRSATWILEELFENPESKLISVDPFNKSFLDDRVNVRNYEATFHKNIKMTGKSKQSKIMKSVSLDALIKLNYEKNIKFDFIYIDGSHVANDVLSDAVLAWNLLKEGGIMIFDDYLWDRYEEEYNNPKIAIDSFLKCYEPQIEIIHKHYQVTVKKVIRERSFNESASNS
;
A
#
# COMPACT_ATOMS: atom_id res chain seq x y z
N MET A 1 -4.71 -23.93 19.35
CA MET A 1 -3.51 -24.24 18.55
C MET A 1 -2.45 -23.20 18.88
N GLN A 2 -1.32 -23.61 19.43
CA GLN A 2 -0.19 -22.68 19.65
C GLN A 2 0.30 -22.20 18.29
N LYS A 3 0.35 -20.84 18.08
CA LYS A 3 1.04 -20.27 16.90
C LYS A 3 2.49 -20.77 16.97
N GLU A 4 2.90 -21.63 16.04
CA GLU A 4 4.31 -21.96 15.86
C GLU A 4 5.11 -20.67 15.81
N ASN A 5 6.22 -20.63 16.54
CA ASN A 5 7.07 -19.43 16.61
C ASN A 5 7.83 -19.29 15.27
N LYS A 6 7.14 -18.86 14.23
CA LYS A 6 7.71 -18.65 12.89
C LYS A 6 8.73 -17.54 12.98
N LYS A 7 9.99 -17.86 12.78
CA LYS A 7 11.07 -16.88 12.83
C LYS A 7 11.27 -16.26 11.45
N PHE A 8 10.46 -15.26 11.10
CA PHE A 8 10.70 -14.42 9.91
C PHE A 8 12.07 -13.73 10.02
N GLN A 9 12.66 -13.42 8.87
CA GLN A 9 13.95 -12.73 8.79
C GLN A 9 13.74 -11.33 8.20
N PHE A 10 13.96 -10.32 9.03
CA PHE A 10 13.92 -8.93 8.61
C PHE A 10 15.20 -8.26 9.08
N THR A 11 15.91 -7.58 8.17
CA THR A 11 17.08 -6.76 8.51
C THR A 11 16.63 -5.54 9.30
N TYR A 12 15.50 -4.96 8.89
CA TYR A 12 14.86 -3.82 9.55
C TYR A 12 13.38 -4.12 9.77
N ASP A 13 12.85 -3.77 10.94
CA ASP A 13 11.41 -3.87 11.24
C ASP A 13 10.82 -2.46 11.45
N TYR A 14 10.70 -1.73 10.35
CA TYR A 14 10.06 -0.41 10.36
C TYR A 14 8.55 -0.51 10.63
N PHE A 15 7.93 -1.61 10.22
CA PHE A 15 6.49 -1.84 10.31
C PHE A 15 5.98 -2.07 11.74
N LYS A 16 6.81 -2.51 12.68
CA LYS A 16 6.39 -2.90 14.05
C LYS A 16 5.57 -1.84 14.79
N HIS A 17 5.85 -0.57 14.52
CA HIS A 17 5.19 0.56 15.18
C HIS A 17 3.76 0.79 14.67
N PHE A 18 3.40 0.22 13.52
CA PHE A 18 2.10 0.40 12.87
C PHE A 18 1.13 -0.76 13.11
N VAL A 19 1.61 -1.89 13.64
CA VAL A 19 0.82 -3.12 13.82
C VAL A 19 -0.50 -2.85 14.54
N GLN A 20 -0.49 -2.15 15.67
CA GLN A 20 -1.71 -1.87 16.45
C GLN A 20 -2.71 -1.00 15.67
N ASN A 21 -2.21 -0.02 14.91
CA ASN A 21 -3.07 0.81 14.07
C ASN A 21 -3.69 -0.01 12.94
N TRP A 22 -2.92 -0.86 12.28
CA TRP A 22 -3.41 -1.72 11.23
C TRP A 22 -4.43 -2.74 11.75
N GLU A 23 -4.18 -3.36 12.90
CA GLU A 23 -5.14 -4.26 13.55
C GLU A 23 -6.49 -3.59 13.77
N LYS A 24 -6.49 -2.35 14.28
CA LYS A 24 -7.70 -1.57 14.51
C LYS A 24 -8.41 -1.19 13.22
N GLN A 25 -7.67 -0.70 12.24
CA GLN A 25 -8.21 -0.14 11.00
C GLN A 25 -8.68 -1.20 10.00
N LEU A 26 -8.01 -2.36 9.97
CA LEU A 26 -8.24 -3.40 8.98
C LEU A 26 -8.98 -4.64 9.55
N SER A 27 -9.32 -4.66 10.84
CA SER A 27 -10.00 -5.80 11.50
C SER A 27 -11.30 -6.22 10.80
N HIS A 28 -12.02 -5.25 10.21
CA HIS A 28 -13.26 -5.48 9.48
C HIS A 28 -13.07 -6.25 8.15
N LEU A 29 -11.84 -6.41 7.69
CA LEU A 29 -11.47 -7.18 6.49
C LEU A 29 -11.17 -8.65 6.80
N LYS A 30 -10.93 -8.99 8.07
CA LYS A 30 -10.72 -10.39 8.50
C LYS A 30 -11.93 -11.25 8.12
N ASN A 31 -11.70 -12.52 7.87
CA ASN A 31 -12.74 -13.51 7.48
C ASN A 31 -13.44 -13.24 6.13
N LYS A 32 -13.08 -12.19 5.42
CA LYS A 32 -13.62 -11.89 4.10
C LYS A 32 -12.68 -12.38 3.00
N LYS A 33 -13.23 -12.66 1.83
CA LYS A 33 -12.45 -12.80 0.61
C LYS A 33 -12.05 -11.40 0.16
N ILE A 34 -10.76 -11.06 0.25
CA ILE A 34 -10.22 -9.75 -0.07
C ILE A 34 -9.07 -9.84 -1.07
N ASN A 35 -8.93 -8.80 -1.87
CA ASN A 35 -7.75 -8.57 -2.68
C ASN A 35 -6.96 -7.39 -2.08
N VAL A 36 -5.67 -7.56 -1.94
CA VAL A 36 -4.75 -6.56 -1.40
C VAL A 36 -3.67 -6.25 -2.42
N LEU A 37 -3.37 -4.96 -2.59
CA LEU A 37 -2.23 -4.47 -3.36
C LEU A 37 -1.24 -3.80 -2.41
N GLU A 38 0.02 -4.16 -2.52
CA GLU A 38 1.14 -3.56 -1.81
C GLU A 38 2.13 -3.01 -2.84
N ILE A 39 2.50 -1.75 -2.68
CA ILE A 39 3.53 -1.08 -3.48
C ILE A 39 4.72 -0.82 -2.57
N GLY A 40 5.86 -1.45 -2.89
CA GLY A 40 7.00 -1.57 -2.00
C GLY A 40 6.88 -2.79 -1.09
N ALA A 41 7.62 -3.84 -1.41
CA ALA A 41 7.54 -5.11 -0.67
C ALA A 41 8.77 -5.37 0.21
N PHE A 42 9.92 -4.86 -0.20
CA PHE A 42 11.21 -5.02 0.49
C PHE A 42 11.46 -6.47 0.93
N GLU A 43 11.64 -6.74 2.23
CA GLU A 43 11.81 -8.09 2.79
C GLU A 43 10.48 -8.79 3.13
N GLY A 44 9.34 -8.16 2.81
CA GLY A 44 7.99 -8.71 2.99
C GLY A 44 7.45 -8.60 4.41
N ARG A 45 7.83 -7.58 5.19
CA ARG A 45 7.37 -7.43 6.57
C ARG A 45 5.87 -7.12 6.66
N SER A 46 5.38 -6.18 5.88
CA SER A 46 3.96 -5.86 5.73
C SER A 46 3.21 -7.00 5.04
N ALA A 47 3.77 -7.55 3.95
CA ALA A 47 3.20 -8.70 3.23
C ALA A 47 2.95 -9.92 4.15
N THR A 48 3.92 -10.26 5.00
CA THR A 48 3.77 -11.37 5.96
C THR A 48 2.67 -11.09 6.97
N TRP A 49 2.56 -9.86 7.47
CA TRP A 49 1.50 -9.48 8.38
C TRP A 49 0.11 -9.57 7.69
N ILE A 50 -0.02 -9.07 6.47
CA ILE A 50 -1.26 -9.17 5.68
C ILE A 50 -1.68 -10.64 5.54
N LEU A 51 -0.76 -11.50 5.15
CA LEU A 51 -1.03 -12.92 4.96
C LEU A 51 -1.39 -13.62 6.29
N GLU A 52 -0.70 -13.31 7.38
CA GLU A 52 -0.93 -13.97 8.68
C GLU A 52 -2.21 -13.47 9.36
N GLU A 53 -2.46 -12.15 9.35
CA GLU A 53 -3.48 -11.54 10.18
C GLU A 53 -4.80 -11.23 9.44
N LEU A 54 -4.77 -11.02 8.10
CA LEU A 54 -5.97 -10.70 7.34
C LEU A 54 -6.49 -11.88 6.49
N PHE A 55 -5.61 -12.79 6.04
CA PHE A 55 -5.99 -13.82 5.08
C PHE A 55 -6.44 -15.12 5.76
N GLU A 56 -7.61 -15.10 6.39
CA GLU A 56 -8.27 -16.31 6.86
C GLU A 56 -8.99 -17.03 5.71
N ASN A 57 -9.51 -16.28 4.73
CA ASN A 57 -10.15 -16.87 3.55
C ASN A 57 -9.09 -17.30 2.52
N PRO A 58 -9.09 -18.58 2.07
CA PRO A 58 -8.09 -19.11 1.15
C PRO A 58 -8.16 -18.52 -0.27
N GLU A 59 -9.26 -17.86 -0.62
CA GLU A 59 -9.43 -17.19 -1.91
C GLU A 59 -8.92 -15.73 -1.93
N SER A 60 -8.50 -15.20 -0.78
CA SER A 60 -7.88 -13.88 -0.69
C SER A 60 -6.55 -13.85 -1.44
N LYS A 61 -6.23 -12.71 -2.04
CA LYS A 61 -5.04 -12.54 -2.87
C LYS A 61 -4.27 -11.28 -2.49
N LEU A 62 -2.97 -11.42 -2.35
CA LEU A 62 -2.01 -10.33 -2.23
C LEU A 62 -1.24 -10.20 -3.55
N ILE A 63 -1.18 -9.00 -4.09
CA ILE A 63 -0.24 -8.62 -5.14
C ILE A 63 0.72 -7.62 -4.52
N SER A 64 2.00 -7.98 -4.45
CA SER A 64 3.07 -7.06 -4.05
C SER A 64 3.85 -6.62 -5.29
N VAL A 65 4.20 -5.34 -5.35
CA VAL A 65 4.97 -4.74 -6.44
C VAL A 65 6.29 -4.25 -5.86
N ASP A 66 7.41 -4.72 -6.42
CA ASP A 66 8.75 -4.27 -6.04
C ASP A 66 9.73 -4.55 -7.19
N PRO A 67 10.57 -3.61 -7.59
CA PRO A 67 11.59 -3.84 -8.62
C PRO A 67 12.72 -4.73 -8.12
N PHE A 68 12.89 -4.91 -6.82
CA PHE A 68 14.03 -5.57 -6.17
C PHE A 68 15.38 -5.05 -6.68
N ASN A 69 15.45 -3.75 -6.88
CA ASN A 69 16.64 -3.07 -7.36
C ASN A 69 17.18 -2.12 -6.28
N LYS A 70 18.41 -2.38 -5.85
CA LYS A 70 19.06 -1.62 -4.77
C LYS A 70 19.23 -0.14 -5.06
N SER A 71 19.26 0.28 -6.32
CA SER A 71 19.37 1.70 -6.68
C SER A 71 18.16 2.54 -6.27
N PHE A 72 17.05 1.90 -5.90
CA PHE A 72 15.85 2.57 -5.37
C PHE A 72 15.79 2.59 -3.84
N LEU A 73 16.72 1.92 -3.16
CA LEU A 73 16.79 1.93 -1.70
C LEU A 73 17.56 3.16 -1.22
N ASP A 74 17.19 3.62 -0.02
CA ASP A 74 17.98 4.60 0.72
C ASP A 74 19.41 4.08 0.95
N ASP A 75 20.43 4.89 0.75
CA ASP A 75 21.86 4.53 0.86
C ASP A 75 22.24 3.95 2.24
N ARG A 76 21.45 4.21 3.26
CA ARG A 76 21.62 3.67 4.61
C ARG A 76 21.09 2.24 4.76
N VAL A 77 20.30 1.77 3.80
CA VAL A 77 19.72 0.43 3.82
C VAL A 77 20.76 -0.56 3.29
N ASN A 78 21.49 -1.18 4.20
CA ASN A 78 22.52 -2.17 3.85
C ASN A 78 21.93 -3.58 3.84
N VAL A 79 21.36 -3.98 2.72
CA VAL A 79 20.84 -5.34 2.50
C VAL A 79 21.49 -5.99 1.28
N ARG A 80 21.75 -7.30 1.36
CA ARG A 80 22.41 -8.02 0.25
C ARG A 80 21.41 -8.58 -0.76
N ASN A 81 20.44 -9.33 -0.30
CA ASN A 81 19.48 -10.05 -1.16
C ASN A 81 18.09 -10.03 -0.55
N TYR A 82 17.46 -8.86 -0.56
CA TYR A 82 16.15 -8.71 0.05
C TYR A 82 15.01 -9.39 -0.75
N GLU A 83 15.19 -9.58 -2.06
CA GLU A 83 14.26 -10.39 -2.87
C GLU A 83 14.20 -11.85 -2.37
N ALA A 84 15.36 -12.49 -2.15
CA ALA A 84 15.37 -13.85 -1.61
C ALA A 84 14.80 -13.92 -0.20
N THR A 85 15.05 -12.89 0.62
CA THR A 85 14.47 -12.76 1.96
C THR A 85 12.96 -12.63 1.89
N PHE A 86 12.41 -11.79 0.98
CA PHE A 86 10.99 -11.69 0.71
C PHE A 86 10.38 -13.07 0.41
N HIS A 87 10.91 -13.77 -0.59
CA HIS A 87 10.39 -15.09 -0.97
C HIS A 87 10.43 -16.11 0.17
N LYS A 88 11.51 -16.09 0.96
CA LYS A 88 11.64 -16.95 2.13
C LYS A 88 10.58 -16.65 3.18
N ASN A 89 10.38 -15.37 3.50
CA ASN A 89 9.38 -14.93 4.47
C ASN A 89 7.95 -15.28 4.01
N ILE A 90 7.62 -15.03 2.73
CA ILE A 90 6.32 -15.43 2.18
C ILE A 90 6.12 -16.96 2.27
N LYS A 91 7.14 -17.74 1.95
CA LYS A 91 7.06 -19.20 2.06
C LYS A 91 6.78 -19.65 3.50
N MET A 92 7.40 -18.99 4.47
CA MET A 92 7.22 -19.31 5.91
C MET A 92 5.79 -19.05 6.42
N THR A 93 5.01 -18.19 5.76
CA THR A 93 3.58 -18.01 6.11
C THR A 93 2.74 -19.25 5.81
N GLY A 94 3.21 -20.12 4.91
CA GLY A 94 2.40 -21.24 4.37
C GLY A 94 1.34 -20.81 3.36
N LYS A 95 1.25 -19.50 3.06
CA LYS A 95 0.22 -18.90 2.20
C LYS A 95 0.77 -18.39 0.85
N SER A 96 1.87 -18.95 0.37
CA SER A 96 2.52 -18.52 -0.90
C SER A 96 1.58 -18.58 -2.11
N LYS A 97 0.58 -19.46 -2.12
CA LYS A 97 -0.42 -19.54 -3.21
C LYS A 97 -1.36 -18.33 -3.25
N GLN A 98 -1.45 -17.58 -2.16
CA GLN A 98 -2.27 -16.37 -2.04
C GLN A 98 -1.46 -15.10 -2.34
N SER A 99 -0.14 -15.21 -2.49
CA SER A 99 0.76 -14.09 -2.77
C SER A 99 1.35 -14.18 -4.17
N LYS A 100 1.30 -13.06 -4.89
CA LYS A 100 1.93 -12.88 -6.20
C LYS A 100 2.83 -11.64 -6.11
N ILE A 101 4.07 -11.77 -6.58
CA ILE A 101 4.97 -10.64 -6.77
C ILE A 101 4.95 -10.18 -8.24
N MET A 102 4.86 -8.88 -8.45
CA MET A 102 5.14 -8.21 -9.72
C MET A 102 6.50 -7.52 -9.58
N LYS A 103 7.53 -8.15 -10.14
CA LYS A 103 8.89 -7.58 -10.15
C LYS A 103 8.97 -6.47 -11.20
N SER A 104 8.61 -5.27 -10.80
CA SER A 104 8.49 -4.10 -11.66
C SER A 104 8.54 -2.82 -10.83
N VAL A 105 8.85 -1.69 -11.44
CA VAL A 105 8.56 -0.39 -10.85
C VAL A 105 7.06 -0.20 -10.74
N SER A 106 6.62 0.58 -9.76
CA SER A 106 5.20 0.76 -9.42
C SER A 106 4.40 1.31 -10.61
N LEU A 107 4.94 2.30 -11.31
CA LEU A 107 4.27 2.93 -12.46
C LEU A 107 3.86 1.90 -13.52
N ASP A 108 4.79 1.05 -13.95
CA ASP A 108 4.53 0.04 -15.00
C ASP A 108 3.51 -1.02 -14.50
N ALA A 109 3.65 -1.46 -13.25
CA ALA A 109 2.74 -2.42 -12.65
C ALA A 109 1.31 -1.85 -12.55
N LEU A 110 1.17 -0.60 -12.09
CA LEU A 110 -0.12 0.06 -11.94
C LEU A 110 -0.79 0.36 -13.28
N ILE A 111 -0.02 0.79 -14.30
CA ILE A 111 -0.53 0.96 -15.67
C ILE A 111 -1.07 -0.37 -16.17
N LYS A 112 -0.32 -1.46 -16.02
CA LYS A 112 -0.74 -2.79 -16.42
C LYS A 112 -2.03 -3.24 -15.73
N LEU A 113 -2.11 -3.10 -14.40
CA LEU A 113 -3.30 -3.48 -13.63
C LEU A 113 -4.53 -2.64 -14.03
N ASN A 114 -4.36 -1.35 -14.31
CA ASN A 114 -5.44 -0.48 -14.81
C ASN A 114 -5.89 -0.85 -16.21
N TYR A 115 -4.96 -1.24 -17.09
CA TYR A 115 -5.28 -1.67 -18.45
C TYR A 115 -6.05 -3.00 -18.48
N GLU A 116 -5.60 -3.98 -17.68
CA GLU A 116 -6.22 -5.30 -17.61
C GLU A 116 -7.64 -5.26 -17.02
N LYS A 117 -7.95 -4.31 -16.12
CA LYS A 117 -9.27 -4.06 -15.48
C LYS A 117 -9.92 -5.31 -14.84
N ASN A 118 -9.17 -6.35 -14.59
CA ASN A 118 -9.68 -7.66 -14.15
C ASN A 118 -9.72 -7.83 -12.63
N ILE A 119 -9.17 -6.87 -11.89
CA ILE A 119 -9.11 -6.92 -10.42
C ILE A 119 -9.33 -5.55 -9.80
N LYS A 120 -10.03 -5.54 -8.67
CA LYS A 120 -10.15 -4.40 -7.75
C LYS A 120 -9.74 -4.86 -6.37
N PHE A 121 -9.23 -3.92 -5.57
CA PHE A 121 -8.65 -4.19 -4.27
C PHE A 121 -9.52 -3.65 -3.14
N ASP A 122 -9.60 -4.41 -2.06
CA ASP A 122 -10.28 -4.03 -0.82
C ASP A 122 -9.36 -3.17 0.06
N PHE A 123 -8.04 -3.43 -0.05
CA PHE A 123 -7.00 -2.71 0.67
C PHE A 123 -5.81 -2.45 -0.25
N ILE A 124 -5.26 -1.24 -0.21
CA ILE A 124 -4.04 -0.84 -0.92
C ILE A 124 -3.09 -0.20 0.08
N TYR A 125 -1.83 -0.63 0.06
CA TYR A 125 -0.72 -0.05 0.83
C TYR A 125 0.31 0.55 -0.12
N ILE A 126 0.65 1.81 0.08
CA ILE A 126 1.64 2.56 -0.71
C ILE A 126 2.83 2.87 0.17
N ASP A 127 3.93 2.17 -0.07
CA ASP A 127 5.20 2.21 0.67
C ASP A 127 6.38 1.93 -0.29
N GLY A 128 6.34 2.55 -1.47
CA GLY A 128 7.32 2.30 -2.53
C GLY A 128 8.43 3.35 -2.55
N SER A 129 8.25 4.37 -3.38
CA SER A 129 9.18 5.49 -3.48
C SER A 129 8.90 6.55 -2.40
N HIS A 130 9.95 7.24 -1.94
CA HIS A 130 9.82 8.41 -1.08
C HIS A 130 9.86 9.73 -1.88
N VAL A 131 9.88 9.65 -3.22
CA VAL A 131 9.90 10.84 -4.08
C VAL A 131 8.46 11.25 -4.39
N ALA A 132 8.13 12.52 -4.14
CA ALA A 132 6.75 13.03 -4.20
C ALA A 132 6.01 12.74 -5.51
N ASN A 133 6.65 12.89 -6.68
CA ASN A 133 6.01 12.63 -7.97
C ASN A 133 5.66 11.15 -8.17
N ASP A 134 6.49 10.23 -7.65
CA ASP A 134 6.22 8.80 -7.71
C ASP A 134 5.06 8.45 -6.77
N VAL A 135 5.09 8.95 -5.53
CA VAL A 135 4.00 8.76 -4.56
C VAL A 135 2.66 9.27 -5.10
N LEU A 136 2.65 10.43 -5.76
CA LEU A 136 1.43 10.97 -6.36
C LEU A 136 0.93 10.10 -7.52
N SER A 137 1.84 9.64 -8.37
CA SER A 137 1.51 8.76 -9.49
C SER A 137 0.93 7.43 -9.01
N ASP A 138 1.55 6.85 -7.99
CA ASP A 138 1.10 5.62 -7.34
C ASP A 138 -0.29 5.80 -6.73
N ALA A 139 -0.51 6.90 -5.99
CA ALA A 139 -1.78 7.23 -5.38
C ALA A 139 -2.93 7.32 -6.41
N VAL A 140 -2.74 8.09 -7.49
CA VAL A 140 -3.75 8.32 -8.53
C VAL A 140 -4.09 7.02 -9.27
N LEU A 141 -3.07 6.26 -9.68
CA LEU A 141 -3.27 5.00 -10.40
C LEU A 141 -3.88 3.92 -9.52
N ALA A 142 -3.44 3.81 -8.27
CA ALA A 142 -3.96 2.85 -7.30
C ALA A 142 -5.40 3.18 -6.89
N TRP A 143 -5.78 4.48 -6.82
CA TRP A 143 -7.14 4.89 -6.50
C TRP A 143 -8.18 4.32 -7.47
N ASN A 144 -7.84 4.24 -8.75
CA ASN A 144 -8.72 3.64 -9.75
C ASN A 144 -8.94 2.15 -9.52
N LEU A 145 -7.99 1.48 -8.88
CA LEU A 145 -8.04 0.04 -8.57
C LEU A 145 -8.72 -0.24 -7.22
N LEU A 146 -8.87 0.75 -6.35
CA LEU A 146 -9.51 0.61 -5.05
C LEU A 146 -11.02 0.50 -5.21
N LYS A 147 -11.63 -0.47 -4.54
CA LYS A 147 -13.09 -0.61 -4.44
C LYS A 147 -13.70 0.55 -3.67
N GLU A 148 -14.97 0.81 -3.90
CA GLU A 148 -15.79 1.62 -3.00
C GLU A 148 -15.85 0.96 -1.62
N GLY A 149 -15.71 1.77 -0.57
CA GLY A 149 -15.56 1.28 0.80
C GLY A 149 -14.18 0.70 1.12
N GLY A 150 -13.29 0.59 0.12
CA GLY A 150 -11.93 0.08 0.30
C GLY A 150 -11.03 1.06 1.06
N ILE A 151 -9.97 0.53 1.63
CA ILE A 151 -9.00 1.27 2.44
C ILE A 151 -7.70 1.47 1.65
N MET A 152 -7.14 2.68 1.71
CA MET A 152 -5.78 2.96 1.23
C MET A 152 -4.95 3.52 2.38
N ILE A 153 -3.76 3.00 2.56
CA ILE A 153 -2.78 3.49 3.53
C ILE A 153 -1.57 4.00 2.76
N PHE A 154 -1.18 5.23 3.03
CA PHE A 154 0.08 5.82 2.60
C PHE A 154 1.07 5.73 3.75
N ASP A 155 2.27 5.24 3.49
CA ASP A 155 3.39 5.37 4.41
C ASP A 155 4.09 6.72 4.24
N ASP A 156 5.03 6.98 5.12
CA ASP A 156 6.02 8.06 5.00
C ASP A 156 5.47 9.50 4.90
N TYR A 157 4.25 9.74 5.39
CA TYR A 157 3.67 11.09 5.34
C TYR A 157 4.54 12.14 6.06
N LEU A 158 5.23 11.75 7.14
CA LEU A 158 6.15 12.62 7.88
C LEU A 158 7.64 12.36 7.57
N TRP A 159 7.93 11.59 6.52
CA TRP A 159 9.29 11.42 6.05
C TRP A 159 9.74 12.68 5.31
N ASP A 160 10.86 13.31 5.75
CA ASP A 160 11.28 14.66 5.39
C ASP A 160 12.78 14.75 5.11
N ARG A 161 13.34 13.75 4.42
CA ARG A 161 14.78 13.64 4.27
C ARG A 161 15.34 14.28 3.00
N TYR A 162 14.49 14.64 2.05
CA TYR A 162 14.95 15.49 0.96
C TYR A 162 15.05 16.93 1.44
N GLU A 163 16.13 17.59 1.07
CA GLU A 163 16.40 18.99 1.39
C GLU A 163 15.27 19.89 0.85
N GLU A 164 14.82 19.58 -0.35
CA GLU A 164 13.74 20.31 -1.01
C GLU A 164 12.39 19.72 -0.60
N GLU A 165 11.55 20.50 0.05
CA GLU A 165 10.24 20.08 0.58
C GLU A 165 9.34 19.45 -0.50
N TYR A 166 9.39 19.96 -1.74
CA TYR A 166 8.57 19.45 -2.84
C TYR A 166 8.97 18.05 -3.32
N ASN A 167 10.08 17.50 -2.84
CA ASN A 167 10.48 16.13 -3.12
C ASN A 167 9.97 15.13 -2.06
N ASN A 168 9.52 15.60 -0.90
CA ASN A 168 9.08 14.73 0.19
C ASN A 168 7.65 14.20 -0.03
N PRO A 169 7.31 12.99 0.45
CA PRO A 169 6.01 12.35 0.23
C PRO A 169 4.80 13.17 0.67
N LYS A 170 4.97 13.99 1.70
CA LYS A 170 3.90 14.79 2.30
C LYS A 170 3.15 15.65 1.28
N ILE A 171 3.86 16.35 0.38
CA ILE A 171 3.23 17.24 -0.61
C ILE A 171 2.38 16.44 -1.61
N ALA A 172 2.84 15.26 -1.99
CA ALA A 172 2.09 14.36 -2.87
C ALA A 172 0.81 13.86 -2.21
N ILE A 173 0.91 13.41 -0.96
CA ILE A 173 -0.22 12.89 -0.20
C ILE A 173 -1.24 14.00 0.07
N ASP A 174 -0.81 15.20 0.51
CA ASP A 174 -1.72 16.33 0.73
C ASP A 174 -2.41 16.79 -0.58
N SER A 175 -1.69 16.79 -1.71
CA SER A 175 -2.25 17.11 -3.02
C SER A 175 -3.30 16.07 -3.45
N PHE A 176 -3.00 14.79 -3.28
CA PHE A 176 -3.94 13.72 -3.53
C PHE A 176 -5.20 13.86 -2.66
N LEU A 177 -5.03 14.03 -1.35
CA LEU A 177 -6.15 14.21 -0.42
C LEU A 177 -7.03 15.39 -0.82
N LYS A 178 -6.43 16.50 -1.28
CA LYS A 178 -7.18 17.68 -1.70
C LYS A 178 -7.95 17.45 -3.00
N CYS A 179 -7.34 16.82 -4.00
CA CYS A 179 -7.99 16.54 -5.27
C CYS A 179 -9.14 15.54 -5.15
N TYR A 180 -9.03 14.59 -4.23
CA TYR A 180 -10.01 13.54 -4.02
C TYR A 180 -10.90 13.75 -2.79
N GLU A 181 -10.84 14.90 -2.14
CA GLU A 181 -11.58 15.25 -0.90
C GLU A 181 -13.06 14.81 -0.92
N PRO A 182 -13.84 14.99 -2.01
CA PRO A 182 -15.22 14.55 -2.03
C PRO A 182 -15.42 13.02 -2.00
N GLN A 183 -14.37 12.25 -2.28
CA GLN A 183 -14.41 10.80 -2.38
C GLN A 183 -13.63 10.11 -1.23
N ILE A 184 -13.15 10.87 -0.25
CA ILE A 184 -12.28 10.40 0.82
C ILE A 184 -12.93 10.62 2.19
N GLU A 185 -12.86 9.58 3.03
CA GLU A 185 -13.00 9.68 4.47
C GLU A 185 -11.62 9.40 5.09
N ILE A 186 -11.04 10.38 5.80
CA ILE A 186 -9.76 10.20 6.49
C ILE A 186 -10.03 9.46 7.80
N ILE A 187 -9.48 8.25 7.94
CA ILE A 187 -9.60 7.42 9.14
C ILE A 187 -8.48 7.74 10.13
N HIS A 188 -7.28 7.97 9.64
CA HIS A 188 -6.09 8.25 10.45
C HIS A 188 -5.13 9.14 9.67
N LYS A 189 -4.49 10.08 10.36
CA LYS A 189 -3.44 10.92 9.78
C LYS A 189 -2.36 11.19 10.82
N HIS A 190 -1.22 10.53 10.64
CA HIS A 190 -0.01 10.73 11.43
C HIS A 190 1.19 10.39 10.53
N TYR A 191 2.13 9.54 10.94
CA TYR A 191 3.22 9.07 10.08
C TYR A 191 2.70 8.30 8.87
N GLN A 192 1.63 7.51 9.08
CA GLN A 192 0.83 6.95 7.99
C GLN A 192 -0.49 7.73 7.84
N VAL A 193 -0.98 7.81 6.61
CA VAL A 193 -2.31 8.36 6.32
C VAL A 193 -3.20 7.23 5.82
N THR A 194 -4.31 7.01 6.52
CA THR A 194 -5.30 6.00 6.16
C THR A 194 -6.58 6.67 5.70
N VAL A 195 -7.02 6.31 4.50
CA VAL A 195 -8.25 6.81 3.90
C VAL A 195 -9.15 5.66 3.48
N LYS A 196 -10.46 5.93 3.52
CA LYS A 196 -11.50 5.08 2.95
C LYS A 196 -12.11 5.75 1.74
N LYS A 197 -12.28 5.00 0.68
CA LYS A 197 -12.97 5.46 -0.52
C LYS A 197 -14.47 5.50 -0.30
N VAL A 198 -15.07 6.66 -0.47
CA VAL A 198 -16.53 6.86 -0.32
C VAL A 198 -17.14 7.31 -1.63
N ILE A 199 -18.41 6.96 -1.85
CA ILE A 199 -19.17 7.45 -2.98
C ILE A 199 -19.76 8.81 -2.56
N ARG A 200 -19.47 9.83 -3.33
CA ARG A 200 -20.21 11.10 -3.27
C ARG A 200 -20.57 11.50 -4.69
N GLU A 201 -21.82 11.80 -4.93
CA GLU A 201 -22.27 12.35 -6.20
C GLU A 201 -21.61 13.72 -6.41
N ARG A 202 -21.13 13.96 -7.61
CA ARG A 202 -20.61 15.27 -8.00
C ARG A 202 -21.80 16.19 -8.28
N SER A 203 -21.99 17.21 -7.45
CA SER A 203 -22.94 18.28 -7.75
C SER A 203 -22.26 19.29 -8.69
N PHE A 204 -22.88 19.56 -9.85
CA PHE A 204 -22.50 20.69 -10.67
C PHE A 204 -23.23 21.94 -10.18
N ASN A 205 -22.51 23.05 -10.06
CA ASN A 205 -23.15 24.34 -9.83
C ASN A 205 -23.89 24.74 -11.11
N GLU A 206 -25.22 24.68 -11.11
CA GLU A 206 -26.08 25.15 -12.23
C GLU A 206 -26.02 26.67 -12.41
N SER A 207 -25.34 27.41 -11.54
CA SER A 207 -25.28 28.87 -11.55
C SER A 207 -24.33 29.50 -12.58
N ALA A 208 -23.64 28.73 -13.40
CA ALA A 208 -22.66 29.23 -14.39
C ALA A 208 -23.26 29.43 -15.83
N SER A 209 -24.55 29.21 -16.02
CA SER A 209 -25.19 29.30 -17.36
C SER A 209 -25.95 30.58 -17.65
N ASN A 210 -25.91 31.61 -16.77
CA ASN A 210 -26.55 32.89 -16.97
C ASN A 210 -25.56 34.05 -16.80
N SER A 211 -24.58 34.16 -17.67
CA SER A 211 -23.83 35.40 -17.89
C SER A 211 -23.31 35.48 -19.34
#